data_bd638ab374120826734ac2bdadd8abea
#
_entry.id   bd638ab374120826734ac2bdadd8abea
#
_cell.length_a   1.000
_cell.length_b   1.000
_cell.length_c   1.000
_cell.angle_alpha   90.00
_cell.angle_beta   90.00
_cell.angle_gamma   90.00
#
_symmetry.space_group_name_H-M   'P 1'
#
loop_
_entity.id
_entity.type
_entity.pdbx_description
1 polymer ?
#
loop_
_entity_poly.entity_id
_entity_poly.type
_entity_poly.pdbx_seq_one_letter_code
_entity_poly.pdbx_strand_id
1 'polypeptide(L)'
;MKSVLAKTWTRRSGAVLAAVCMTIGFTACGGGGDDGGGSKAYVEPKGASTETIDLQAQNFSFTPKNPTANAGIATIKLTAKSGIHDFVFDGAYPGFILEADGGGGSQSKKIDLKPGTYTFYCSITGHRAAGMVGTLTVK
;
A
#
# COMPACT_ATOMS: atom_id res chain seq x y z
N MET A 1 25.01 37.37 23.73
CA MET A 1 25.63 36.60 24.82
C MET A 1 24.56 35.68 25.40
N LYS A 2 24.51 34.43 25.00
CA LYS A 2 23.89 33.33 25.78
C LYS A 2 24.43 32.00 25.25
N SER A 3 25.14 31.34 26.13
CA SER A 3 26.01 30.20 26.03
C SER A 3 25.28 28.92 25.59
N VAL A 4 25.84 28.18 24.63
CA VAL A 4 25.41 26.84 24.21
C VAL A 4 26.20 25.82 25.06
N LEU A 5 25.46 25.08 25.88
CA LEU A 5 26.00 23.96 26.67
C LEU A 5 25.99 22.70 25.79
N ALA A 6 27.16 22.27 25.35
CA ALA A 6 27.40 20.99 24.72
C ALA A 6 27.36 19.89 25.77
N LYS A 7 26.44 18.93 25.61
CA LYS A 7 26.31 17.75 26.46
C LYS A 7 27.16 16.62 25.87
N THR A 8 28.31 16.43 26.44
CA THR A 8 29.24 15.31 26.15
C THR A 8 28.67 14.01 26.69
N TRP A 9 28.42 13.05 25.79
CA TRP A 9 28.05 11.69 26.18
C TRP A 9 29.28 10.81 26.23
N THR A 10 29.66 10.39 27.44
CA THR A 10 30.77 9.48 27.74
C THR A 10 30.40 8.05 27.33
N ARG A 11 31.20 7.48 26.43
CA ARG A 11 31.21 6.04 26.11
C ARG A 11 31.78 5.28 27.30
N ARG A 12 31.06 4.35 27.87
CA ARG A 12 31.58 3.32 28.75
C ARG A 12 31.75 2.02 27.95
N SER A 13 33.01 1.70 27.72
CA SER A 13 33.45 0.38 27.28
C SER A 13 33.35 -0.58 28.49
N GLY A 14 32.65 -1.70 28.27
CA GLY A 14 32.66 -2.84 29.18
C GLY A 14 32.95 -4.09 28.38
N ALA A 15 34.12 -4.62 28.54
CA ALA A 15 34.58 -5.88 27.97
C ALA A 15 34.27 -7.06 28.92
N VAL A 16 34.34 -8.28 28.31
CA VAL A 16 34.56 -9.60 28.95
C VAL A 16 33.27 -10.35 29.33
N LEU A 17 32.98 -11.51 28.76
CA LEU A 17 33.61 -12.82 28.96
C LEU A 17 33.03 -13.87 28.00
N ALA A 18 33.89 -14.69 27.47
CA ALA A 18 33.57 -15.90 26.73
C ALA A 18 32.97 -16.97 27.67
N ALA A 19 31.95 -17.65 27.23
CA ALA A 19 31.56 -18.96 27.72
C ALA A 19 31.19 -19.88 26.57
N VAL A 20 32.06 -20.85 26.35
CA VAL A 20 31.88 -22.04 25.52
C VAL A 20 30.87 -22.96 26.23
N CYS A 21 29.82 -23.39 25.57
CA CYS A 21 29.08 -24.61 25.93
C CYS A 21 28.34 -25.21 24.73
N MET A 22 28.88 -26.30 24.27
CA MET A 22 28.31 -27.60 23.89
C MET A 22 27.04 -27.66 23.04
N THR A 23 27.28 -28.27 21.89
CA THR A 23 26.39 -28.98 20.97
C THR A 23 25.39 -29.88 21.66
N ILE A 24 24.11 -29.71 21.41
CA ILE A 24 23.12 -30.77 21.40
C ILE A 24 22.25 -30.58 20.16
N GLY A 25 22.39 -31.48 19.21
CA GLY A 25 21.51 -31.57 18.05
C GLY A 25 20.09 -31.98 18.47
N PHE A 26 19.12 -31.21 18.01
CA PHE A 26 17.74 -31.67 17.91
C PHE A 26 17.28 -31.43 16.47
N THR A 27 17.27 -32.51 15.70
CA THR A 27 16.49 -32.61 14.48
C THR A 27 15.02 -32.74 14.90
N ALA A 28 14.27 -31.66 14.76
CA ALA A 28 12.84 -31.69 14.78
C ALA A 28 12.32 -31.26 13.40
N CYS A 29 12.03 -32.22 12.54
CA CYS A 29 11.05 -32.04 11.48
C CYS A 29 9.70 -31.70 12.13
N GLY A 30 9.27 -30.49 11.96
CA GLY A 30 7.93 -30.03 12.30
C GLY A 30 7.45 -29.20 11.12
N GLY A 31 6.74 -29.86 10.19
CA GLY A 31 5.94 -29.16 9.21
C GLY A 31 4.82 -28.43 9.92
N GLY A 32 4.89 -27.13 9.98
CA GLY A 32 3.83 -26.21 10.36
C GLY A 32 3.60 -25.29 9.17
N GLY A 33 2.57 -25.61 8.36
CA GLY A 33 2.05 -24.68 7.40
C GLY A 33 1.39 -23.53 8.16
N ASP A 34 2.08 -22.42 8.29
CA ASP A 34 1.46 -21.14 8.62
C ASP A 34 0.87 -20.56 7.33
N ASP A 35 -0.35 -21.04 7.01
CA ASP A 35 -1.28 -20.32 6.15
C ASP A 35 -1.84 -19.12 6.90
N GLY A 36 -0.98 -18.26 7.40
CA GLY A 36 -1.30 -16.93 7.84
C GLY A 36 -1.52 -16.08 6.61
N GLY A 37 -2.78 -15.90 6.19
CA GLY A 37 -3.19 -14.96 5.16
C GLY A 37 -2.87 -13.52 5.54
N GLY A 38 -1.61 -13.18 5.70
CA GLY A 38 -1.12 -11.83 5.80
C GLY A 38 -1.22 -11.20 4.42
N SER A 39 -2.15 -10.27 4.22
CA SER A 39 -2.14 -9.39 3.05
C SER A 39 -0.73 -8.83 2.87
N LYS A 40 -0.02 -9.27 1.86
CA LYS A 40 1.29 -8.72 1.55
C LYS A 40 1.09 -7.24 1.27
N ALA A 41 1.77 -6.39 2.03
CA ALA A 41 1.74 -4.96 1.78
C ALA A 41 2.19 -4.70 0.33
N TYR A 42 1.44 -3.85 -0.37
CA TYR A 42 1.79 -3.46 -1.72
C TYR A 42 3.12 -2.69 -1.73
N VAL A 43 4.01 -3.06 -2.62
CA VAL A 43 5.30 -2.38 -2.80
C VAL A 43 5.22 -1.56 -4.09
N GLU A 44 5.35 -0.25 -3.97
CA GLU A 44 5.34 0.64 -5.13
C GLU A 44 6.54 0.39 -6.05
N PRO A 45 6.33 0.44 -7.39
CA PRO A 45 7.42 0.29 -8.34
C PRO A 45 8.42 1.45 -8.23
N LYS A 46 9.69 1.13 -8.42
CA LYS A 46 10.76 2.13 -8.54
C LYS A 46 10.71 2.74 -9.95
N GLY A 47 10.92 4.04 -10.03
CA GLY A 47 10.96 4.76 -11.31
C GLY A 47 9.95 5.90 -11.37
N ALA A 48 10.03 6.69 -12.44
CA ALA A 48 9.11 7.78 -12.70
C ALA A 48 7.77 7.24 -13.22
N SER A 49 6.67 7.86 -12.78
CA SER A 49 5.36 7.63 -13.37
C SER A 49 5.26 8.39 -14.69
N THR A 50 4.70 7.75 -15.71
CA THR A 50 4.51 8.33 -17.04
C THR A 50 3.17 9.05 -17.18
N GLU A 51 2.19 8.70 -16.34
CA GLU A 51 0.85 9.30 -16.33
C GLU A 51 0.22 9.22 -14.95
N THR A 52 -0.82 10.03 -14.73
CA THR A 52 -1.63 9.99 -13.52
C THR A 52 -3.08 9.71 -13.88
N ILE A 53 -3.67 8.72 -13.24
CA ILE A 53 -5.09 8.37 -13.33
C ILE A 53 -5.78 9.04 -12.14
N ASP A 54 -6.40 10.19 -12.36
CA ASP A 54 -7.14 10.93 -11.34
C ASP A 54 -8.56 10.39 -11.22
N LEU A 55 -8.92 9.93 -10.02
CA LEU A 55 -10.26 9.44 -9.67
C LEU A 55 -10.86 10.28 -8.55
N GLN A 56 -12.09 10.68 -8.73
CA GLN A 56 -12.90 11.30 -7.69
C GLN A 56 -13.90 10.28 -7.16
N ALA A 57 -14.07 10.24 -5.84
CA ALA A 57 -15.01 9.38 -5.14
C ALA A 57 -16.07 10.21 -4.43
N GLN A 58 -17.35 9.93 -4.71
CA GLN A 58 -18.51 10.56 -4.04
C GLN A 58 -19.78 9.75 -4.30
N ASN A 59 -20.73 9.80 -3.38
CA ASN A 59 -22.08 9.25 -3.58
C ASN A 59 -22.09 7.84 -4.19
N PHE A 60 -21.24 6.96 -3.67
CA PHE A 60 -21.07 5.57 -4.14
C PHE A 60 -20.67 5.44 -5.61
N SER A 61 -19.89 6.39 -6.12
CA SER A 61 -19.40 6.37 -7.50
C SER A 61 -17.97 6.87 -7.62
N PHE A 62 -17.29 6.40 -8.65
CA PHE A 62 -16.02 6.94 -9.11
C PHE A 62 -16.21 7.77 -10.38
N THR A 63 -15.44 8.83 -10.50
CA THR A 63 -15.40 9.65 -11.72
C THR A 63 -13.94 9.89 -12.13
N PRO A 64 -13.50 9.45 -13.33
CA PRO A 64 -14.25 8.65 -14.30
C PRO A 64 -14.52 7.24 -13.79
N LYS A 65 -15.66 6.65 -14.19
CA LYS A 65 -16.02 5.27 -13.85
C LYS A 65 -15.20 4.23 -14.63
N ASN A 66 -14.88 4.55 -15.88
CA ASN A 66 -14.15 3.66 -16.78
C ASN A 66 -12.93 4.38 -17.37
N PRO A 67 -11.87 4.63 -16.59
CA PRO A 67 -10.65 5.26 -17.09
C PRO A 67 -9.89 4.32 -18.04
N THR A 68 -9.06 4.92 -18.90
CA THR A 68 -8.07 4.22 -19.72
C THR A 68 -6.68 4.70 -19.35
N ALA A 69 -5.69 3.83 -19.50
CA ALA A 69 -4.29 4.11 -19.24
C ALA A 69 -3.38 3.39 -20.24
N ASN A 70 -2.11 3.76 -20.27
CA ASN A 70 -1.09 3.02 -20.98
C ASN A 70 -0.39 2.05 -20.02
N ALA A 71 0.16 0.94 -20.55
CA ALA A 71 0.99 0.04 -19.80
C ALA A 71 2.28 0.73 -19.31
N GLY A 72 2.74 0.37 -18.13
CA GLY A 72 3.93 0.94 -17.50
C GLY A 72 3.66 1.52 -16.11
N ILE A 73 4.61 2.32 -15.61
CA ILE A 73 4.48 2.91 -14.28
C ILE A 73 3.55 4.14 -14.36
N ALA A 74 2.38 4.01 -13.77
CA ALA A 74 1.39 5.08 -13.62
C ALA A 74 1.23 5.46 -12.14
N THR A 75 0.63 6.61 -11.87
CA THR A 75 0.16 7.01 -10.55
C THR A 75 -1.36 6.95 -10.53
N ILE A 76 -1.96 6.21 -9.61
CA ILE A 76 -3.39 6.32 -9.34
C ILE A 76 -3.57 7.30 -8.18
N LYS A 77 -4.41 8.31 -8.39
CA LYS A 77 -4.78 9.29 -7.37
C LYS A 77 -6.27 9.23 -7.11
N LEU A 78 -6.62 9.02 -5.85
CA LEU A 78 -8.00 9.03 -5.37
C LEU A 78 -8.24 10.32 -4.58
N THR A 79 -9.31 11.05 -4.89
CA THR A 79 -9.77 12.20 -4.13
C THR A 79 -11.21 11.99 -3.70
N ALA A 80 -11.48 11.99 -2.39
CA ALA A 80 -12.85 11.93 -1.88
C ALA A 80 -13.47 13.33 -1.82
N LYS A 81 -14.62 13.50 -2.48
CA LYS A 81 -15.41 14.75 -2.45
C LYS A 81 -16.37 14.79 -1.27
N SER A 82 -16.83 13.63 -0.81
CA SER A 82 -17.71 13.49 0.35
C SER A 82 -17.56 12.09 0.93
N GLY A 83 -17.68 11.93 2.23
CA GLY A 83 -17.58 10.65 2.91
C GLY A 83 -16.18 10.03 2.86
N ILE A 84 -16.08 8.82 3.35
CA ILE A 84 -14.84 8.02 3.32
C ILE A 84 -14.97 7.01 2.19
N HIS A 85 -13.97 6.93 1.34
CA HIS A 85 -13.93 6.01 0.22
C HIS A 85 -12.55 5.39 0.08
N ASP A 86 -12.50 4.20 -0.48
CA ASP A 86 -11.27 3.57 -0.89
C ASP A 86 -11.32 3.12 -2.36
N PHE A 87 -10.16 2.71 -2.84
CA PHE A 87 -9.98 2.11 -4.15
C PHE A 87 -9.16 0.84 -3.98
N VAL A 88 -9.70 -0.28 -4.42
CA VAL A 88 -9.00 -1.56 -4.48
C VAL A 88 -9.28 -2.25 -5.82
N PHE A 89 -8.33 -3.04 -6.30
CA PHE A 89 -8.56 -3.90 -7.47
C PHE A 89 -9.25 -5.19 -7.07
N ASP A 90 -10.13 -5.69 -7.94
CA ASP A 90 -10.79 -6.97 -7.77
C ASP A 90 -9.89 -8.10 -8.31
N GLY A 91 -9.18 -8.77 -7.39
CA GLY A 91 -8.31 -9.90 -7.71
C GLY A 91 -6.98 -9.56 -8.38
N ALA A 92 -6.74 -8.30 -8.75
CA ALA A 92 -5.46 -7.84 -9.29
C ALA A 92 -4.71 -6.98 -8.27
N TYR A 93 -3.38 -6.87 -8.41
CA TYR A 93 -2.51 -6.01 -7.59
C TYR A 93 -2.77 -6.15 -6.08
N PRO A 94 -2.59 -7.33 -5.48
CA PRO A 94 -2.92 -7.59 -4.08
C PRO A 94 -2.20 -6.61 -3.14
N GLY A 95 -2.94 -6.09 -2.17
CA GLY A 95 -2.45 -5.09 -1.22
C GLY A 95 -2.42 -3.65 -1.73
N PHE A 96 -2.75 -3.40 -3.02
CA PHE A 96 -2.93 -2.03 -3.50
C PHE A 96 -4.24 -1.46 -2.97
N ILE A 97 -4.13 -0.44 -2.14
CA ILE A 97 -5.29 0.29 -1.58
C ILE A 97 -4.97 1.77 -1.50
N LEU A 98 -5.91 2.61 -1.88
CA LEU A 98 -5.93 4.04 -1.61
C LEU A 98 -7.16 4.35 -0.76
N GLU A 99 -6.98 5.12 0.29
CA GLU A 99 -8.07 5.58 1.16
C GLU A 99 -8.12 7.09 1.15
N ALA A 100 -9.29 7.68 1.04
CA ALA A 100 -9.46 9.12 1.05
C ALA A 100 -10.71 9.51 1.84
N ASP A 101 -10.53 10.51 2.71
CA ASP A 101 -11.61 11.09 3.52
C ASP A 101 -12.30 12.23 2.76
N GLY A 102 -13.60 12.40 3.00
CA GLY A 102 -14.38 13.48 2.45
C GLY A 102 -13.85 14.86 2.83
N GLY A 103 -14.20 15.84 2.02
CA GLY A 103 -13.71 17.20 2.19
C GLY A 103 -12.47 17.54 1.37
N GLY A 104 -12.13 16.69 0.39
CA GLY A 104 -11.01 16.90 -0.53
C GLY A 104 -9.74 16.16 -0.16
N GLY A 105 -9.79 15.26 0.82
CA GLY A 105 -8.67 14.35 1.12
C GLY A 105 -8.29 13.52 -0.10
N SER A 106 -7.00 13.37 -0.35
CA SER A 106 -6.51 12.58 -1.49
C SER A 106 -5.30 11.74 -1.12
N GLN A 107 -5.24 10.55 -1.71
CA GLN A 107 -4.06 9.68 -1.68
C GLN A 107 -3.65 9.29 -3.09
N SER A 108 -2.37 9.00 -3.27
CA SER A 108 -1.83 8.50 -4.53
C SER A 108 -0.76 7.45 -4.29
N LYS A 109 -0.69 6.46 -5.18
CA LYS A 109 0.36 5.43 -5.21
C LYS A 109 0.75 5.13 -6.64
N LYS A 110 2.02 4.81 -6.85
CA LYS A 110 2.50 4.30 -8.13
C LYS A 110 2.16 2.83 -8.30
N ILE A 111 1.92 2.43 -9.55
CA ILE A 111 1.58 1.07 -9.95
C ILE A 111 2.21 0.77 -11.31
N ASP A 112 2.73 -0.44 -11.49
CA ASP A 112 3.20 -0.92 -12.79
C ASP A 112 2.05 -1.67 -13.47
N LEU A 113 1.35 -0.96 -14.36
CA LEU A 113 0.19 -1.46 -15.09
C LEU A 113 0.61 -2.35 -16.25
N LYS A 114 -0.02 -3.51 -16.36
CA LYS A 114 0.13 -4.40 -17.51
C LYS A 114 -1.10 -4.25 -18.43
N PRO A 115 -0.96 -4.47 -19.75
CA PRO A 115 -2.12 -4.43 -20.63
C PRO A 115 -3.23 -5.36 -20.15
N GLY A 116 -4.47 -4.89 -20.17
CA GLY A 116 -5.61 -5.67 -19.69
C GLY A 116 -6.78 -4.80 -19.22
N THR A 117 -7.81 -5.47 -18.74
CA THR A 117 -9.00 -4.84 -18.17
C THR A 117 -9.13 -5.25 -16.71
N TYR A 118 -9.21 -4.28 -15.82
CA TYR A 118 -9.19 -4.46 -14.39
C TYR A 118 -10.44 -3.85 -13.75
N THR A 119 -11.19 -4.67 -13.02
CA THR A 119 -12.27 -4.14 -12.17
C THR A 119 -11.66 -3.55 -10.90
N PHE A 120 -12.16 -2.40 -10.48
CA PHE A 120 -11.86 -1.80 -9.20
C PHE A 120 -13.15 -1.38 -8.48
N TYR A 121 -13.08 -1.26 -7.16
CA TYR A 121 -14.26 -0.93 -6.36
C TYR A 121 -13.87 -0.28 -5.04
N CYS A 122 -14.87 0.28 -4.32
CA CYS A 122 -14.75 0.70 -2.94
C CYS A 122 -15.08 -0.48 -2.02
N SER A 123 -14.13 -0.85 -1.14
CA SER A 123 -14.29 -2.01 -0.26
C SER A 123 -15.07 -1.71 1.03
N ILE A 124 -15.38 -0.45 1.27
CA ILE A 124 -16.20 -0.06 2.42
C ILE A 124 -17.57 -0.77 2.34
N THR A 125 -17.99 -1.30 3.48
CA THR A 125 -19.22 -2.10 3.57
C THR A 125 -20.42 -1.38 2.93
N GLY A 126 -21.08 -2.07 1.98
CA GLY A 126 -22.24 -1.56 1.26
C GLY A 126 -21.95 -0.72 0.03
N HIS A 127 -20.74 -0.10 -0.10
CA HIS A 127 -20.44 0.79 -1.22
C HIS A 127 -20.38 0.04 -2.56
N ARG A 128 -19.73 -1.12 -2.61
CA ARG A 128 -19.72 -1.97 -3.81
C ARG A 128 -21.13 -2.40 -4.22
N ALA A 129 -21.96 -2.80 -3.26
CA ALA A 129 -23.35 -3.19 -3.50
C ALA A 129 -24.21 -2.02 -3.99
N ALA A 130 -23.89 -0.79 -3.56
CA ALA A 130 -24.53 0.44 -4.06
C ALA A 130 -24.03 0.86 -5.46
N GLY A 131 -23.13 0.10 -6.09
CA GLY A 131 -22.65 0.36 -7.45
C GLY A 131 -21.32 1.09 -7.54
N MET A 132 -20.59 1.25 -6.43
CA MET A 132 -19.28 1.88 -6.42
C MET A 132 -18.19 0.94 -6.95
N VAL A 133 -18.28 0.72 -8.26
CA VAL A 133 -17.42 -0.18 -9.05
C VAL A 133 -17.07 0.52 -10.36
N GLY A 134 -15.86 0.33 -10.84
CA GLY A 134 -15.38 0.84 -12.12
C GLY A 134 -14.49 -0.16 -12.85
N THR A 135 -14.06 0.21 -14.06
CA THR A 135 -13.22 -0.62 -14.92
C THR A 135 -12.09 0.21 -15.49
N LEU A 136 -10.85 -0.18 -15.20
CA LEU A 136 -9.64 0.40 -15.81
C LEU A 136 -9.22 -0.45 -17.01
N THR A 137 -9.12 0.18 -18.18
CA THR A 137 -8.60 -0.46 -19.40
C THR A 137 -7.18 0.04 -19.66
N VAL A 138 -6.21 -0.89 -19.69
CA VAL A 138 -4.80 -0.61 -19.95
C VAL A 138 -4.42 -1.13 -21.32
N LYS A 139 -3.82 -0.28 -22.15
CA LYS A 139 -3.40 -0.54 -23.53
C LYS A 139 -1.90 -0.78 -23.64
#